data_cf1ab5203a512ee2417c4f03e44ac54e
#
_entry.id   cf1ab5203a512ee2417c4f03e44ac54e
#
_cell.length_a   1.000
_cell.length_b   1.000
_cell.length_c   1.000
_cell.angle_alpha   90.00
_cell.angle_beta   90.00
_cell.angle_gamma   90.00
#
_symmetry.space_group_name_H-M   'P 1'
#
loop_
_entity.id
_entity.type
_entity.pdbx_description
1 polymer ?
#
loop_
_entity_poly.entity_id
_entity_poly.type
_entity_poly.pdbx_seq_one_letter_code
_entity_poly.pdbx_strand_id
1 'polypeptide(L)'
;LENVLKAARDITPSDGRLICLFGCGGDRDATKRPKMGAIAEELADVVIVTSDNPRSEEPQQIITDILAGLKSVNEVIVEPDRELAIKEAHKIARENDVVLIAGKGHEDYQILANETIHFDDREKAREIFVQ
;
A
#
# COMPACT_ATOMS: atom_id res chain seq x y z
N LEU A 1 6.30 -6.71 -6.01
CA LEU A 1 5.09 -6.80 -5.16
C LEU A 1 4.59 -8.24 -5.01
N GLU A 2 4.52 -8.98 -6.10
CA GLU A 2 3.99 -10.36 -6.06
C GLU A 2 4.78 -11.26 -5.12
N ASN A 3 6.11 -11.24 -5.23
CA ASN A 3 6.99 -12.09 -4.41
C ASN A 3 6.88 -11.75 -2.92
N VAL A 4 6.80 -10.46 -2.60
CA VAL A 4 6.68 -10.00 -1.21
C VAL A 4 5.31 -10.41 -0.64
N LEU A 5 4.26 -10.31 -1.45
CA LEU A 5 2.92 -10.74 -1.05
C LEU A 5 2.85 -12.24 -0.79
N LYS A 6 3.48 -13.04 -1.63
CA LYS A 6 3.53 -14.50 -1.44
C LYS A 6 4.27 -14.85 -0.14
N ALA A 7 5.38 -14.19 0.13
CA ALA A 7 6.12 -14.39 1.37
C ALA A 7 5.29 -13.98 2.59
N ALA A 8 4.59 -12.86 2.50
CA ALA A 8 3.71 -12.40 3.59
C ALA A 8 2.56 -13.37 3.82
N ARG A 9 1.99 -13.94 2.75
CA ARG A 9 0.92 -14.94 2.87
C ARG A 9 1.41 -16.18 3.62
N ASP A 10 2.64 -16.61 3.36
CA ASP A 10 3.21 -17.81 4.00
C ASP A 10 3.32 -17.66 5.52
N ILE A 11 3.53 -16.43 6.02
CA ILE A 11 3.63 -16.17 7.47
C ILE A 11 2.31 -15.73 8.09
N THR A 12 1.24 -15.60 7.30
CA THR A 12 -0.07 -15.20 7.81
C THR A 12 -0.76 -16.43 8.41
N PRO A 13 -1.14 -16.39 9.70
CA PRO A 13 -1.87 -17.51 10.31
C PRO A 13 -3.18 -17.79 9.57
N SER A 14 -3.65 -19.03 9.65
CA SER A 14 -4.88 -19.46 8.97
C SER A 14 -6.13 -18.71 9.43
N ASP A 15 -6.12 -18.21 10.66
CA ASP A 15 -7.22 -17.42 11.23
C ASP A 15 -6.97 -15.91 11.14
N GLY A 16 -5.88 -15.50 10.48
CA GLY A 16 -5.54 -14.10 10.25
C GLY A 16 -5.79 -13.69 8.82
N ARG A 17 -5.75 -12.37 8.59
CA ARG A 17 -5.88 -11.78 7.27
C ARG A 17 -4.54 -11.16 6.85
N LEU A 18 -4.28 -11.15 5.55
CA LEU A 18 -3.17 -10.38 4.99
C LEU A 18 -3.72 -9.05 4.49
N ILE A 19 -3.24 -7.96 5.09
CA ILE A 19 -3.61 -6.59 4.72
C ILE A 19 -2.43 -6.01 3.94
N CYS A 20 -2.65 -5.64 2.68
CA CYS A 20 -1.60 -5.07 1.83
C CYS A 20 -1.84 -3.59 1.60
N LEU A 21 -0.88 -2.76 2.02
CA LEU A 21 -0.88 -1.33 1.79
C LEU A 21 0.22 -1.00 0.78
N PHE A 22 -0.15 -0.36 -0.32
CA PHE A 22 0.83 0.01 -1.35
C PHE A 22 0.36 1.19 -2.18
N GLY A 23 1.30 1.79 -2.89
CA GLY A 23 1.04 2.80 -3.91
C GLY A 23 2.00 2.62 -5.07
N CYS A 24 1.79 3.36 -6.15
CA CYS A 24 2.66 3.36 -7.31
C CYS A 24 3.31 4.73 -7.48
N GLY A 25 4.50 4.75 -8.07
CA GLY A 25 5.20 6.00 -8.37
C GLY A 25 4.60 6.74 -9.56
N GLY A 26 4.68 8.06 -9.50
CA GLY A 26 4.38 8.92 -10.63
C GLY A 26 5.56 8.98 -11.60
N ASP A 27 5.31 9.47 -12.82
CA ASP A 27 6.30 9.59 -13.89
C ASP A 27 7.00 8.24 -14.16
N ARG A 28 6.22 7.16 -14.08
CA ARG A 28 6.63 5.78 -14.33
C ARG A 28 5.64 5.12 -15.30
N ASP A 29 5.90 3.87 -15.63
CA ASP A 29 5.05 3.12 -16.55
C ASP A 29 3.65 2.88 -15.94
N ALA A 30 2.67 3.66 -16.41
CA ALA A 30 1.29 3.60 -15.90
C ALA A 30 0.61 2.27 -16.22
N THR A 31 1.09 1.52 -17.22
CA THR A 31 0.47 0.24 -17.61
C THR A 31 0.63 -0.83 -16.54
N LYS A 32 1.58 -0.68 -15.62
CA LYS A 32 1.78 -1.61 -14.51
C LYS A 32 0.82 -1.41 -13.37
N ARG A 33 0.19 -0.22 -13.26
CA ARG A 33 -0.67 0.13 -12.14
C ARG A 33 -1.86 -0.81 -11.97
N PRO A 34 -2.68 -1.06 -13.02
CA PRO A 34 -3.79 -2.00 -12.85
C PRO A 34 -3.32 -3.43 -12.59
N LYS A 35 -2.17 -3.83 -13.14
CA LYS A 35 -1.61 -5.16 -12.90
C LYS A 35 -1.22 -5.34 -11.44
N MET A 36 -0.63 -4.31 -10.82
CA MET A 36 -0.28 -4.35 -9.41
C MET A 36 -1.52 -4.40 -8.52
N GLY A 37 -2.56 -3.65 -8.87
CA GLY A 37 -3.84 -3.72 -8.18
C GLY A 37 -4.44 -5.12 -8.21
N ALA A 38 -4.46 -5.75 -9.40
CA ALA A 38 -4.97 -7.09 -9.56
C ALA A 38 -4.21 -8.12 -8.73
N ILE A 39 -2.87 -8.02 -8.70
CA ILE A 39 -2.02 -8.91 -7.92
C ILE A 39 -2.28 -8.74 -6.42
N ALA A 40 -2.38 -7.50 -5.95
CA ALA A 40 -2.64 -7.23 -4.54
C ALA A 40 -3.99 -7.81 -4.12
N GLU A 41 -5.02 -7.61 -4.93
CA GLU A 41 -6.37 -8.13 -4.63
C GLU A 41 -6.40 -9.67 -4.63
N GLU A 42 -5.66 -10.30 -5.53
CA GLU A 42 -5.60 -11.76 -5.61
C GLU A 42 -4.94 -12.39 -4.39
N LEU A 43 -3.86 -11.76 -3.89
CA LEU A 43 -3.01 -12.38 -2.86
C LEU A 43 -3.29 -11.87 -1.44
N ALA A 44 -3.97 -10.74 -1.28
CA ALA A 44 -4.30 -10.17 0.03
C ALA A 44 -5.79 -10.23 0.31
N ASP A 45 -6.15 -10.23 1.58
CA ASP A 45 -7.55 -10.23 2.01
C ASP A 45 -8.13 -8.80 2.02
N VAL A 46 -7.28 -7.82 2.37
CA VAL A 46 -7.64 -6.40 2.38
C VAL A 46 -6.56 -5.64 1.62
N VAL A 47 -6.97 -4.74 0.74
CA VAL A 47 -6.04 -3.89 -0.01
C VAL A 47 -6.27 -2.44 0.40
N ILE A 48 -5.19 -1.75 0.79
CA ILE A 48 -5.22 -0.32 1.06
C ILE A 48 -4.35 0.36 -0.01
N VAL A 49 -4.98 1.17 -0.86
CA VAL A 49 -4.31 1.88 -1.93
C VAL A 49 -4.01 3.30 -1.47
N THR A 50 -2.76 3.68 -1.56
CA THR A 50 -2.29 4.98 -1.10
C THR A 50 -1.26 5.55 -2.09
N SER A 51 -0.59 6.63 -1.71
CA SER A 51 0.47 7.24 -2.53
C SER A 51 1.83 6.70 -2.16
N ASP A 52 2.71 6.61 -3.15
CA ASP A 52 4.15 6.41 -2.97
C ASP A 52 4.84 7.74 -3.32
N ASN A 53 5.45 7.85 -4.48
CA ASN A 53 6.08 9.08 -4.96
C ASN A 53 5.29 9.60 -6.16
N PRO A 54 4.24 10.43 -5.97
CA PRO A 54 3.44 10.89 -7.11
C PRO A 54 4.20 11.80 -8.06
N ARG A 55 5.26 12.42 -7.61
CA ARG A 55 6.07 13.33 -8.41
C ARG A 55 5.21 14.40 -9.06
N SER A 56 5.27 14.55 -10.40
CA SER A 56 4.47 15.57 -11.12
C SER A 56 3.05 15.12 -11.42
N GLU A 57 2.72 13.84 -11.22
CA GLU A 57 1.37 13.35 -11.50
C GLU A 57 0.41 13.63 -10.34
N GLU A 58 -0.87 13.74 -10.69
CA GLU A 58 -1.93 13.88 -9.69
C GLU A 58 -2.06 12.56 -8.91
N PRO A 59 -1.92 12.57 -7.57
CA PRO A 59 -1.99 11.33 -6.80
C PRO A 59 -3.29 10.55 -7.02
N GLN A 60 -4.42 11.24 -7.16
CA GLN A 60 -5.70 10.57 -7.37
C GLN A 60 -5.75 9.84 -8.70
N GLN A 61 -5.08 10.35 -9.74
CA GLN A 61 -5.03 9.67 -11.03
C GLN A 61 -4.25 8.36 -10.94
N ILE A 62 -3.15 8.35 -10.20
CA ILE A 62 -2.37 7.13 -9.97
C ILE A 62 -3.22 6.08 -9.26
N ILE A 63 -3.95 6.50 -8.23
CA ILE A 63 -4.84 5.61 -7.47
C ILE A 63 -5.94 5.06 -8.38
N THR A 64 -6.56 5.92 -9.21
CA THR A 64 -7.59 5.50 -10.16
C THR A 64 -7.05 4.43 -11.10
N ASP A 65 -5.82 4.57 -11.59
CA ASP A 65 -5.20 3.58 -12.47
C ASP A 65 -5.01 2.23 -11.76
N ILE A 66 -4.64 2.25 -10.48
CA ILE A 66 -4.50 1.03 -9.69
C ILE A 66 -5.86 0.35 -9.54
N LEU A 67 -6.89 1.15 -9.19
CA LEU A 67 -8.24 0.63 -8.96
C LEU A 67 -8.84 0.00 -10.22
N ALA A 68 -8.41 0.43 -11.39
CA ALA A 68 -8.89 -0.12 -12.66
C ALA A 68 -8.58 -1.62 -12.81
N GLY A 69 -7.58 -2.12 -12.08
CA GLY A 69 -7.22 -3.54 -12.10
C GLY A 69 -7.98 -4.39 -11.08
N LEU A 70 -8.75 -3.77 -10.19
CA LEU A 70 -9.46 -4.47 -9.13
C LEU A 70 -10.83 -4.95 -9.61
N LYS A 71 -11.22 -6.13 -9.15
CA LYS A 71 -12.54 -6.71 -9.45
C LYS A 71 -13.52 -6.50 -8.30
N SER A 72 -13.10 -5.83 -7.24
CA SER A 72 -13.90 -5.53 -6.04
C SER A 72 -14.44 -6.78 -5.35
N VAL A 73 -13.68 -7.88 -5.41
CA VAL A 73 -14.05 -9.12 -4.72
C VAL A 73 -13.58 -9.13 -3.28
N ASN A 74 -12.58 -8.31 -2.93
CA ASN A 74 -12.06 -8.17 -1.58
C ASN A 74 -12.31 -6.76 -1.07
N GLU A 75 -12.10 -6.55 0.22
CA GLU A 75 -12.21 -5.22 0.81
C GLU A 75 -11.08 -4.31 0.30
N VAL A 76 -11.45 -3.14 -0.22
CA VAL A 76 -10.51 -2.16 -0.74
C VAL A 76 -10.74 -0.82 -0.04
N ILE A 77 -9.66 -0.26 0.50
CA ILE A 77 -9.67 1.05 1.16
C ILE A 77 -8.76 1.97 0.36
N VAL A 78 -9.22 3.19 0.11
CA VAL A 78 -8.44 4.20 -0.60
C VAL A 78 -8.13 5.35 0.36
N GLU A 79 -6.85 5.63 0.57
CA GLU A 79 -6.40 6.76 1.35
C GLU A 79 -5.15 7.36 0.70
N PRO A 80 -5.26 8.52 0.04
CA PRO A 80 -4.12 9.14 -0.65
C PRO A 80 -2.97 9.54 0.26
N ASP A 81 -3.25 9.90 1.51
CA ASP A 81 -2.22 10.24 2.49
C ASP A 81 -1.63 8.97 3.08
N ARG A 82 -0.33 8.74 2.85
CA ARG A 82 0.32 7.50 3.26
C ARG A 82 0.36 7.31 4.78
N GLU A 83 0.55 8.37 5.54
CA GLU A 83 0.51 8.26 7.00
C GLU A 83 -0.87 7.88 7.50
N LEU A 84 -1.92 8.50 6.95
CA LEU A 84 -3.30 8.15 7.30
C LEU A 84 -3.64 6.74 6.85
N ALA A 85 -3.08 6.28 5.73
CA ALA A 85 -3.27 4.91 5.27
C ALA A 85 -2.69 3.91 6.26
N ILE A 86 -1.50 4.18 6.79
CA ILE A 86 -0.86 3.32 7.78
C ILE A 86 -1.69 3.31 9.09
N LYS A 87 -2.21 4.47 9.50
CA LYS A 87 -3.11 4.55 10.66
C LYS A 87 -4.38 3.74 10.44
N GLU A 88 -4.94 3.77 9.23
CA GLU A 88 -6.12 2.97 8.89
C GLU A 88 -5.82 1.47 8.96
N ALA A 89 -4.66 1.05 8.48
CA ALA A 89 -4.22 -0.34 8.58
C ALA A 89 -4.15 -0.79 10.05
N HIS A 90 -3.60 0.05 10.92
CA HIS A 90 -3.54 -0.24 12.35
C HIS A 90 -4.94 -0.35 12.96
N LYS A 91 -5.84 0.55 12.56
CA LYS A 91 -7.21 0.59 13.09
C LYS A 91 -7.99 -0.68 12.76
N ILE A 92 -7.84 -1.22 11.55
CA ILE A 92 -8.59 -2.39 11.11
C ILE A 92 -7.92 -3.72 11.44
N ALA A 93 -6.62 -3.71 11.74
CA ALA A 93 -5.87 -4.93 12.02
C ALA A 93 -6.37 -5.58 13.31
N ARG A 94 -6.49 -6.91 13.25
CA ARG A 94 -6.91 -7.75 14.40
C ARG A 94 -5.78 -8.68 14.76
N GLU A 95 -5.94 -9.37 15.89
CA GLU A 95 -5.00 -10.41 16.29
C GLU A 95 -4.81 -11.43 15.17
N ASN A 96 -3.58 -11.83 14.93
CA ASN A 96 -3.15 -12.76 13.88
C ASN A 96 -3.16 -12.19 12.46
N ASP A 97 -3.55 -10.93 12.28
CA ASP A 97 -3.42 -10.28 10.96
C ASP A 97 -1.95 -9.90 10.70
N VAL A 98 -1.59 -9.93 9.42
CA VAL A 98 -0.28 -9.45 8.96
C VAL A 98 -0.53 -8.21 8.09
N VAL A 99 0.18 -7.13 8.40
CA VAL A 99 0.13 -5.90 7.60
C VAL A 99 1.42 -5.77 6.80
N LEU A 100 1.30 -5.80 5.49
CA LEU A 100 2.42 -5.57 4.57
C LEU A 100 2.33 -4.15 4.06
N ILE A 101 3.39 -3.37 4.32
CA ILE A 101 3.54 -2.02 3.76
C ILE A 101 4.59 -2.11 2.67
N ALA A 102 4.16 -1.98 1.42
CA ALA A 102 5.00 -2.25 0.27
C ALA A 102 5.23 -1.00 -0.58
N GLY A 103 6.30 -1.05 -1.37
CA GLY A 103 6.60 -0.03 -2.38
C GLY A 103 7.81 0.83 -2.08
N LYS A 104 7.97 1.30 -0.84
CA LYS A 104 9.10 2.17 -0.51
C LYS A 104 10.40 1.43 -0.18
N GLY A 105 10.29 0.22 0.38
CA GLY A 105 11.49 -0.50 0.81
C GLY A 105 12.32 0.32 1.79
N HIS A 106 13.54 0.67 1.41
CA HIS A 106 14.47 1.45 2.24
C HIS A 106 14.37 2.96 2.02
N GLU A 107 13.50 3.43 1.14
CA GLU A 107 13.33 4.86 0.90
C GLU A 107 12.83 5.55 2.15
N ASP A 108 13.44 6.70 2.48
CA ASP A 108 13.06 7.51 3.64
C ASP A 108 12.48 8.86 3.22
N TYR A 109 11.98 8.95 1.99
CA TYR A 109 11.45 10.18 1.42
C TYR A 109 10.18 9.92 0.61
N GLN A 110 9.41 10.98 0.41
CA GLN A 110 8.28 10.99 -0.51
C GLN A 110 8.41 12.21 -1.42
N ILE A 111 8.39 11.97 -2.73
CA ILE A 111 8.51 13.02 -3.75
C ILE A 111 7.11 13.48 -4.14
N LEU A 112 6.77 14.71 -3.79
CA LEU A 112 5.51 15.37 -4.14
C LEU A 112 5.75 16.36 -5.29
N ALA A 113 4.68 16.99 -5.78
CA ALA A 113 4.79 17.88 -6.96
C ALA A 113 5.79 19.01 -6.78
N ASN A 114 5.83 19.62 -5.58
CA ASN A 114 6.63 20.82 -5.32
C ASN A 114 7.73 20.63 -4.27
N GLU A 115 7.82 19.45 -3.68
CA GLU A 115 8.78 19.22 -2.59
C GLU A 115 9.06 17.74 -2.40
N THR A 116 10.17 17.46 -1.72
CA THR A 116 10.48 16.12 -1.23
C THR A 116 10.48 16.19 0.29
N ILE A 117 9.67 15.34 0.91
CA ILE A 117 9.57 15.32 2.38
C ILE A 117 10.22 14.05 2.93
N HIS A 118 10.59 14.09 4.20
CA HIS A 118 11.02 12.89 4.90
C HIS A 118 9.80 12.01 5.14
N PHE A 119 9.87 10.76 4.71
CA PHE A 119 8.83 9.77 4.97
C PHE A 119 9.42 8.37 4.91
N ASP A 120 9.51 7.72 6.04
CA ASP A 120 10.03 6.36 6.16
C ASP A 120 8.92 5.46 6.72
N ASP A 121 8.51 4.45 5.93
CA ASP A 121 7.45 3.53 6.32
C ASP A 121 7.76 2.82 7.64
N ARG A 122 9.03 2.50 7.88
CA ARG A 122 9.45 1.79 9.09
C ARG A 122 9.27 2.67 10.32
N GLU A 123 9.62 3.96 10.21
CA GLU A 123 9.40 4.93 11.30
C GLU A 123 7.93 5.10 11.59
N LYS A 124 7.12 5.27 10.54
CA LYS A 124 5.67 5.48 10.69
C LYS A 124 4.99 4.25 11.28
N ALA A 125 5.35 3.06 10.80
CA ALA A 125 4.82 1.84 11.34
C ALA A 125 5.18 1.67 12.81
N ARG A 126 6.42 1.99 13.17
CA ARG A 126 6.88 1.91 14.57
C ARG A 126 6.11 2.89 15.45
N GLU A 127 5.93 4.13 15.00
CA GLU A 127 5.17 5.14 15.74
C GLU A 127 3.72 4.72 15.95
N ILE A 128 3.09 4.13 14.94
CA ILE A 128 1.65 3.86 14.93
C ILE A 128 1.33 2.51 15.60
N PHE A 129 2.09 1.45 15.29
CA PHE A 129 1.77 0.09 15.74
C PHE A 129 2.34 -0.27 17.10
N VAL A 130 3.37 0.44 17.57
CA VAL A 130 4.06 0.11 18.82
C VAL A 130 3.68 1.07 19.98
N GLN A 131 2.61 1.80 19.82
CA GLN A 131 2.12 2.70 20.86
C GLN A 131 1.50 1.94 22.03
#